data_464a975ffdcc485741f8845db818c68c
#
_entry.id   464a975ffdcc485741f8845db818c68c
#
_cell.length_a   1.000
_cell.length_b   1.000
_cell.length_c   1.000
_cell.angle_alpha   90.00
_cell.angle_beta   90.00
_cell.angle_gamma   90.00
#
_symmetry.space_group_name_H-M   'P 1'
#
loop_
_entity.id
_entity.type
_entity.pdbx_description
1 polymer ?
#
loop_
_entity_poly.entity_id
_entity_poly.type
_entity_poly.pdbx_seq_one_letter_code
_entity_poly.pdbx_strand_id
1 'polypeptide(L)'
;MRICLLTYRGNPYSGGQGIYVYYLSRELQRMGHEVEVIASAPLPEMNPGILLHELRSSSIYHPGSSFGTNLPRVKNPVDLCELCASRLGVFTEPWAFSFRAYARVKELCKQRRFDIIHDNQGLGYGLLLLKRLDIPVIATIHHPLPIDRQADLEQAKGLKDTWRIRRFYSFVRMQAFVARRLDRIITVSQSSARDTKLFFKVPADKFRIVYNGIDTEIYGKNKASEQERHGLIMVANTDDRKKGVLYLLQAMQMLREDGVKLTIVDDAERHSSYAEDVGPLPSYGYKLVRKLNLDGMVHFTGRLTREELAQHYMGAEIAVVPSLYEGFGIPAAEAMACGTPVISTSGGALPEVVGNAGILVPPGNADALAAAIRQLLGDKQTQQRMSEAGRRMVKEKFNWERAANETVEVYREVRAAR
;
A
#
# COMPACT_ATOMS: atom_id res chain seq x y z
N MET A 1 -6.91 2.59 26.04
CA MET A 1 -7.73 1.50 25.44
C MET A 1 -6.84 0.32 25.14
N ARG A 2 -7.41 -0.90 25.20
CA ARG A 2 -6.76 -2.10 24.68
C ARG A 2 -7.25 -2.36 23.25
N ILE A 3 -6.35 -2.24 22.28
CA ILE A 3 -6.64 -2.19 20.84
C ILE A 3 -6.07 -3.46 20.20
N CYS A 4 -6.86 -4.14 19.37
CA CYS A 4 -6.40 -5.26 18.56
C CYS A 4 -6.39 -4.86 17.08
N LEU A 5 -5.20 -4.82 16.46
CA LEU A 5 -5.03 -4.60 15.03
C LEU A 5 -4.91 -5.96 14.33
N LEU A 6 -5.63 -6.14 13.23
CA LEU A 6 -5.61 -7.35 12.43
C LEU A 6 -5.02 -7.06 11.04
N THR A 7 -4.06 -7.86 10.59
CA THR A 7 -3.53 -7.77 9.23
C THR A 7 -3.20 -9.15 8.66
N TYR A 8 -3.81 -9.51 7.54
CA TYR A 8 -3.58 -10.82 6.93
C TYR A 8 -2.23 -10.91 6.17
N ARG A 9 -1.63 -9.77 5.84
CA ARG A 9 -0.28 -9.62 5.29
C ARG A 9 0.33 -8.32 5.80
N GLY A 10 1.49 -8.40 6.39
CA GLY A 10 2.18 -7.26 6.98
C GLY A 10 3.55 -6.98 6.38
N ASN A 11 3.75 -7.20 5.05
CA ASN A 11 5.05 -6.98 4.44
C ASN A 11 5.60 -5.58 4.79
N PRO A 12 6.75 -5.48 5.47
CA PRO A 12 7.31 -4.20 5.89
C PRO A 12 7.93 -3.38 4.75
N TYR A 13 8.20 -4.04 3.61
CA TYR A 13 8.95 -3.44 2.49
C TYR A 13 8.07 -3.12 1.27
N SER A 14 6.85 -3.63 1.18
CA SER A 14 5.98 -3.41 0.02
C SER A 14 4.49 -3.53 0.37
N GLY A 15 3.66 -2.83 -0.39
CA GLY A 15 2.20 -2.96 -0.32
C GLY A 15 1.47 -2.06 0.68
N GLY A 16 2.16 -1.21 1.42
CA GLY A 16 1.56 -0.20 2.30
C GLY A 16 0.87 -0.72 3.58
N GLN A 17 0.32 -1.93 3.59
CA GLN A 17 -0.42 -2.47 4.73
C GLN A 17 0.46 -2.74 5.96
N GLY A 18 1.65 -3.30 5.77
CA GLY A 18 2.61 -3.52 6.84
C GLY A 18 3.14 -2.20 7.42
N ILE A 19 3.45 -1.26 6.52
CA ILE A 19 3.88 0.11 6.88
C ILE A 19 2.79 0.81 7.71
N TYR A 20 1.53 0.73 7.27
CA TYR A 20 0.40 1.30 8.00
C TYR A 20 0.27 0.74 9.42
N VAL A 21 0.32 -0.58 9.58
CA VAL A 21 0.20 -1.23 10.89
C VAL A 21 1.37 -0.85 11.81
N TYR A 22 2.59 -0.83 11.27
CA TYR A 22 3.78 -0.42 12.02
C TYR A 22 3.63 0.98 12.61
N TYR A 23 3.35 1.97 11.78
CA TYR A 23 3.28 3.35 12.22
C TYR A 23 2.05 3.64 13.07
N LEU A 24 0.88 3.14 12.69
CA LEU A 24 -0.32 3.33 13.49
C LEU A 24 -0.18 2.71 14.87
N SER A 25 0.33 1.48 14.98
CA SER A 25 0.53 0.82 16.27
C SER A 25 1.55 1.55 17.15
N ARG A 26 2.63 2.08 16.54
CA ARG A 26 3.64 2.89 17.23
C ARG A 26 3.02 4.15 17.84
N GLU A 27 2.25 4.90 17.06
CA GLU A 27 1.65 6.13 17.56
C GLU A 27 0.55 5.87 18.59
N LEU A 28 -0.26 4.85 18.41
CA LEU A 28 -1.23 4.43 19.42
C LEU A 28 -0.57 4.05 20.75
N GLN A 29 0.59 3.36 20.70
CA GLN A 29 1.39 3.04 21.88
C GLN A 29 1.96 4.31 22.52
N ARG A 30 2.49 5.27 21.73
CA ARG A 30 2.97 6.57 22.22
C ARG A 30 1.87 7.39 22.92
N MET A 31 0.62 7.24 22.48
CA MET A 31 -0.57 7.83 23.11
C MET A 31 -1.00 7.11 24.41
N GLY A 32 -0.27 6.11 24.86
CA GLY A 32 -0.57 5.34 26.06
C GLY A 32 -1.65 4.27 25.90
N HIS A 33 -1.94 3.83 24.67
CA HIS A 33 -2.82 2.70 24.42
C HIS A 33 -2.07 1.38 24.48
N GLU A 34 -2.72 0.33 24.95
CA GLU A 34 -2.24 -1.04 24.89
C GLU A 34 -2.61 -1.63 23.53
N VAL A 35 -1.59 -1.93 22.72
CA VAL A 35 -1.79 -2.39 21.34
C VAL A 35 -1.26 -3.80 21.17
N GLU A 36 -2.10 -4.67 20.63
CA GLU A 36 -1.72 -6.00 20.19
C GLU A 36 -2.02 -6.16 18.70
N VAL A 37 -1.13 -6.83 17.97
CA VAL A 37 -1.26 -7.08 16.54
C VAL A 37 -1.40 -8.57 16.30
N ILE A 38 -2.40 -8.95 15.52
CA ILE A 38 -2.56 -10.32 15.03
C ILE A 38 -2.28 -10.29 13.53
N ALA A 39 -1.28 -11.06 13.10
CA ALA A 39 -0.84 -11.06 11.69
C ALA A 39 -0.56 -12.45 11.16
N SER A 40 -0.65 -12.62 9.83
CA SER A 40 -0.05 -13.73 9.10
C SER A 40 1.14 -13.25 8.28
N ALA A 41 2.02 -14.19 7.94
CA ALA A 41 3.19 -13.87 7.14
C ALA A 41 2.82 -13.40 5.70
N PRO A 42 3.65 -12.50 5.11
CA PRO A 42 4.83 -11.90 5.71
C PRO A 42 4.45 -11.01 6.89
N LEU A 43 5.19 -11.14 8.01
CA LEU A 43 4.89 -10.44 9.25
C LEU A 43 5.28 -8.95 9.15
N PRO A 44 4.54 -8.04 9.81
CA PRO A 44 4.96 -6.66 9.93
C PRO A 44 6.15 -6.52 10.88
N GLU A 45 6.98 -5.52 10.67
CA GLU A 45 7.87 -5.02 11.71
C GLU A 45 7.04 -4.41 12.82
N MET A 46 7.52 -4.54 14.07
CA MET A 46 6.81 -4.02 15.23
C MET A 46 7.73 -3.19 16.12
N ASN A 47 7.17 -2.17 16.72
CA ASN A 47 7.86 -1.39 17.74
C ASN A 47 8.05 -2.23 19.02
N PRO A 48 9.16 -2.07 19.77
CA PRO A 48 9.34 -2.75 21.05
C PRO A 48 8.16 -2.54 22.00
N GLY A 49 7.72 -3.62 22.63
CA GLY A 49 6.60 -3.60 23.58
C GLY A 49 5.21 -3.80 22.97
N ILE A 50 5.08 -3.87 21.64
CA ILE A 50 3.83 -4.27 20.97
C ILE A 50 3.83 -5.79 20.80
N LEU A 51 2.79 -6.44 21.34
CA LEU A 51 2.64 -7.89 21.22
C LEU A 51 2.16 -8.28 19.82
N LEU A 52 2.95 -9.12 19.15
CA LEU A 52 2.61 -9.70 17.85
C LEU A 52 2.18 -11.17 18.02
N HIS A 53 0.95 -11.46 17.61
CA HIS A 53 0.40 -12.82 17.56
C HIS A 53 0.42 -13.33 16.12
N GLU A 54 1.33 -14.23 15.82
CA GLU A 54 1.44 -14.84 14.51
C GLU A 54 0.35 -15.90 14.29
N LEU A 55 -0.34 -15.80 13.15
CA LEU A 55 -1.25 -16.82 12.64
C LEU A 55 -0.66 -17.50 11.41
N ARG A 56 -0.62 -18.82 11.42
CA ARG A 56 -0.13 -19.61 10.28
C ARG A 56 -1.15 -19.57 9.14
N SER A 57 -0.66 -19.56 7.91
CA SER A 57 -1.46 -19.74 6.69
C SER A 57 -1.11 -21.08 6.03
N SER A 58 -2.12 -21.72 5.44
CA SER A 58 -1.97 -22.94 4.64
C SER A 58 -2.11 -22.65 3.14
N SER A 59 -2.11 -21.37 2.76
CA SER A 59 -2.25 -20.93 1.37
C SER A 59 -0.99 -21.21 0.55
N ILE A 60 -1.18 -21.66 -0.70
CA ILE A 60 -0.10 -21.82 -1.67
C ILE A 60 0.48 -20.46 -2.15
N TYR A 61 -0.23 -19.37 -1.90
CA TYR A 61 0.22 -18.00 -2.19
C TYR A 61 1.16 -17.45 -1.11
N HIS A 62 1.44 -18.26 -0.07
CA HIS A 62 2.34 -17.85 1.00
C HIS A 62 3.80 -17.96 0.54
N PRO A 63 4.65 -16.93 0.75
CA PRO A 63 6.08 -17.01 0.50
C PRO A 63 6.70 -18.19 1.29
N GLY A 64 7.43 -19.07 0.63
CA GLY A 64 8.05 -20.26 1.25
C GLY A 64 7.19 -21.52 1.23
N SER A 65 5.99 -21.51 0.62
CA SER A 65 5.26 -22.74 0.33
C SER A 65 5.84 -23.41 -0.93
N SER A 66 6.87 -24.25 -0.76
CA SER A 66 7.37 -25.08 -1.87
C SER A 66 6.34 -26.13 -2.27
N PHE A 67 6.16 -26.31 -3.57
CA PHE A 67 5.13 -27.17 -4.19
C PHE A 67 5.39 -28.69 -3.96
N GLY A 68 6.43 -29.07 -3.23
CA GLY A 68 6.90 -30.45 -3.23
C GLY A 68 7.10 -31.17 -1.90
N THR A 69 7.32 -30.50 -0.78
CA THR A 69 7.90 -31.19 0.39
C THR A 69 7.19 -31.00 1.73
N ASN A 70 6.30 -30.05 1.88
CA ASN A 70 5.52 -29.90 3.11
C ASN A 70 4.04 -29.91 2.80
N LEU A 71 3.39 -31.06 2.91
CA LEU A 71 1.94 -31.11 3.10
C LEU A 71 1.62 -30.20 4.28
N PRO A 72 0.93 -29.08 4.09
CA PRO A 72 0.56 -28.22 5.19
C PRO A 72 -0.20 -29.10 6.18
N ARG A 73 0.24 -29.11 7.44
CA ARG A 73 -0.44 -29.89 8.48
C ARG A 73 -1.84 -29.31 8.68
N VAL A 74 -2.80 -29.90 8.00
CA VAL A 74 -4.22 -29.58 8.15
C VAL A 74 -4.61 -29.96 9.57
N LYS A 75 -4.86 -28.96 10.42
CA LYS A 75 -5.22 -29.16 11.83
C LYS A 75 -6.71 -28.92 12.10
N ASN A 76 -7.38 -28.22 11.18
CA ASN A 76 -8.77 -27.83 11.34
C ASN A 76 -9.45 -27.65 9.97
N PRO A 77 -10.80 -27.57 9.93
CA PRO A 77 -11.54 -27.38 8.67
C PRO A 77 -11.16 -26.13 7.87
N VAL A 78 -10.74 -25.04 8.54
CA VAL A 78 -10.31 -23.80 7.86
C VAL A 78 -9.04 -24.06 7.03
N ASP A 79 -8.08 -24.81 7.59
CA ASP A 79 -6.84 -25.18 6.91
C ASP A 79 -7.12 -26.02 5.66
N LEU A 80 -8.05 -26.99 5.78
CA LEU A 80 -8.45 -27.84 4.65
C LEU A 80 -9.13 -27.04 3.55
N CYS A 81 -10.08 -26.18 3.91
CA CYS A 81 -10.79 -25.34 2.94
C CYS A 81 -9.83 -24.35 2.25
N GLU A 82 -8.91 -23.72 3.00
CA GLU A 82 -7.92 -22.81 2.45
C GLU A 82 -7.01 -23.52 1.45
N LEU A 83 -6.50 -24.70 1.80
CA LEU A 83 -5.64 -25.49 0.93
C LEU A 83 -6.36 -25.91 -0.36
N CYS A 84 -7.56 -26.47 -0.26
CA CYS A 84 -8.33 -26.92 -1.42
C CYS A 84 -8.69 -25.76 -2.34
N ALA A 85 -9.21 -24.67 -1.80
CA ALA A 85 -9.65 -23.53 -2.59
C ALA A 85 -8.47 -22.76 -3.22
N SER A 86 -7.33 -22.64 -2.51
CA SER A 86 -6.13 -22.02 -3.07
C SER A 86 -5.56 -22.82 -4.26
N ARG A 87 -5.56 -24.17 -4.18
CA ARG A 87 -5.19 -25.05 -5.31
C ARG A 87 -6.13 -24.90 -6.50
N LEU A 88 -7.37 -24.53 -6.27
CA LEU A 88 -8.31 -24.17 -7.32
C LEU A 88 -8.12 -22.74 -7.86
N GLY A 89 -7.11 -22.01 -7.39
CA GLY A 89 -6.80 -20.63 -7.81
C GLY A 89 -7.73 -19.56 -7.22
N VAL A 90 -8.37 -19.84 -6.09
CA VAL A 90 -9.13 -18.87 -5.32
C VAL A 90 -8.21 -18.25 -4.28
N PHE A 91 -8.20 -16.92 -4.18
CA PHE A 91 -7.45 -16.22 -3.14
C PHE A 91 -8.22 -16.24 -1.82
N THR A 92 -7.79 -17.10 -0.90
CA THR A 92 -8.52 -17.43 0.34
C THR A 92 -7.95 -16.82 1.60
N GLU A 93 -6.79 -16.20 1.53
CA GLU A 93 -6.07 -15.71 2.71
C GLU A 93 -6.90 -14.79 3.62
N PRO A 94 -7.61 -13.74 3.13
CA PRO A 94 -8.40 -12.89 4.02
C PRO A 94 -9.54 -13.65 4.71
N TRP A 95 -10.11 -14.64 4.00
CA TRP A 95 -11.16 -15.50 4.53
C TRP A 95 -10.63 -16.37 5.69
N ALA A 96 -9.60 -17.16 5.44
CA ALA A 96 -9.03 -18.07 6.42
C ALA A 96 -8.42 -17.32 7.63
N PHE A 97 -7.67 -16.24 7.36
CA PHE A 97 -7.12 -15.37 8.38
C PHE A 97 -8.20 -14.87 9.34
N SER A 98 -9.34 -14.40 8.83
CA SER A 98 -10.38 -13.82 9.68
C SER A 98 -10.98 -14.80 10.67
N PHE A 99 -11.12 -16.10 10.30
CA PHE A 99 -11.59 -17.14 11.23
C PHE A 99 -10.53 -17.50 12.26
N ARG A 100 -9.26 -17.59 11.88
CA ARG A 100 -8.16 -17.80 12.82
C ARG A 100 -8.01 -16.62 13.79
N ALA A 101 -8.14 -15.39 13.28
CA ALA A 101 -8.14 -14.18 14.08
C ALA A 101 -9.29 -14.16 15.08
N TYR A 102 -10.51 -14.56 14.68
CA TYR A 102 -11.64 -14.73 15.60
C TYR A 102 -11.30 -15.72 16.73
N ALA A 103 -10.75 -16.88 16.41
CA ALA A 103 -10.38 -17.88 17.43
C ALA A 103 -9.33 -17.33 18.41
N ARG A 104 -8.31 -16.64 17.89
CA ARG A 104 -7.25 -16.03 18.71
C ARG A 104 -7.76 -14.90 19.59
N VAL A 105 -8.56 -13.99 19.04
CA VAL A 105 -9.18 -12.90 19.82
C VAL A 105 -10.07 -13.47 20.93
N LYS A 106 -10.89 -14.47 20.62
CA LYS A 106 -11.74 -15.15 21.62
C LYS A 106 -10.92 -15.75 22.76
N GLU A 107 -9.75 -16.31 22.46
CA GLU A 107 -8.82 -16.84 23.46
C GLU A 107 -8.25 -15.71 24.35
N LEU A 108 -7.74 -14.65 23.72
CA LEU A 108 -7.16 -13.50 24.43
C LEU A 108 -8.19 -12.78 25.31
N CYS A 109 -9.45 -12.73 24.88
CA CYS A 109 -10.54 -12.14 25.65
C CYS A 109 -10.91 -12.92 26.91
N LYS A 110 -10.46 -14.19 27.09
CA LYS A 110 -10.64 -14.91 28.34
C LYS A 110 -9.83 -14.31 29.51
N GLN A 111 -8.72 -13.67 29.20
CA GLN A 111 -7.89 -12.99 30.20
C GLN A 111 -8.38 -11.55 30.41
N ARG A 112 -8.50 -10.80 29.33
CA ARG A 112 -8.98 -9.41 29.33
C ARG A 112 -9.57 -9.06 27.99
N ARG A 113 -10.69 -8.33 27.97
CA ARG A 113 -11.41 -7.94 26.77
C ARG A 113 -10.70 -6.79 26.04
N PHE A 114 -10.75 -6.79 24.70
CA PHE A 114 -10.36 -5.64 23.88
C PHE A 114 -11.45 -4.57 23.89
N ASP A 115 -11.06 -3.31 23.82
CA ASP A 115 -11.95 -2.16 23.65
C ASP A 115 -12.39 -1.97 22.21
N ILE A 116 -11.53 -2.37 21.25
CA ILE A 116 -11.76 -2.20 19.81
C ILE A 116 -10.97 -3.23 19.01
N ILE A 117 -11.53 -3.67 17.91
CA ILE A 117 -10.85 -4.48 16.88
C ILE A 117 -10.80 -3.67 15.59
N HIS A 118 -9.62 -3.50 15.04
CA HIS A 118 -9.39 -2.75 13.82
C HIS A 118 -8.73 -3.64 12.76
N ASP A 119 -9.48 -3.96 11.72
CA ASP A 119 -9.03 -4.79 10.60
C ASP A 119 -8.35 -3.95 9.52
N ASN A 120 -7.17 -4.35 9.09
CA ASN A 120 -6.41 -3.70 8.03
C ASN A 120 -6.72 -4.35 6.67
N GLN A 121 -7.87 -4.01 6.12
CA GLN A 121 -8.37 -4.41 4.79
C GLN A 121 -8.52 -5.93 4.55
N GLY A 122 -8.58 -6.75 5.59
CA GLY A 122 -8.85 -8.19 5.42
C GLY A 122 -10.30 -8.43 4.99
N LEU A 123 -11.25 -7.86 5.74
CA LEU A 123 -12.69 -7.88 5.47
C LEU A 123 -13.25 -9.31 5.28
N GLY A 124 -12.72 -10.26 6.06
CA GLY A 124 -13.18 -11.65 6.04
C GLY A 124 -14.40 -11.88 6.93
N TYR A 125 -15.16 -12.95 6.66
CA TYR A 125 -16.38 -13.28 7.39
C TYR A 125 -16.19 -13.47 8.91
N GLY A 126 -14.99 -13.88 9.37
CA GLY A 126 -14.67 -14.01 10.78
C GLY A 126 -14.84 -12.71 11.57
N LEU A 127 -14.73 -11.52 10.92
CA LEU A 127 -14.98 -10.23 11.55
C LEU A 127 -16.44 -10.09 12.05
N LEU A 128 -17.39 -10.71 11.36
CA LEU A 128 -18.79 -10.71 11.80
C LEU A 128 -19.01 -11.58 13.06
N LEU A 129 -18.17 -12.59 13.25
CA LEU A 129 -18.17 -13.37 14.49
C LEU A 129 -17.55 -12.58 15.64
N LEU A 130 -16.52 -11.77 15.38
CA LEU A 130 -15.92 -10.87 16.37
C LEU A 130 -16.94 -9.87 16.92
N LYS A 131 -17.83 -9.35 16.08
CA LYS A 131 -18.95 -8.49 16.55
C LYS A 131 -19.86 -9.18 17.57
N ARG A 132 -20.01 -10.52 17.52
CA ARG A 132 -20.79 -11.29 18.50
C ARG A 132 -20.13 -11.36 19.88
N LEU A 133 -18.85 -11.00 19.99
CA LEU A 133 -18.18 -10.84 21.28
C LEU A 133 -18.50 -9.51 21.95
N ASP A 134 -19.42 -8.73 21.35
CA ASP A 134 -19.82 -7.39 21.78
C ASP A 134 -18.63 -6.41 21.87
N ILE A 135 -17.65 -6.56 20.98
CA ILE A 135 -16.52 -5.65 20.78
C ILE A 135 -16.76 -4.88 19.47
N PRO A 136 -16.59 -3.55 19.45
CA PRO A 136 -16.67 -2.79 18.20
C PRO A 136 -15.63 -3.29 17.19
N VAL A 137 -16.06 -3.43 15.92
CA VAL A 137 -15.17 -3.86 14.82
C VAL A 137 -15.23 -2.86 13.69
N ILE A 138 -14.10 -2.25 13.41
CA ILE A 138 -13.93 -1.34 12.27
C ILE A 138 -12.90 -1.89 11.29
N ALA A 139 -12.82 -1.29 10.11
CA ALA A 139 -11.77 -1.62 9.16
C ALA A 139 -11.21 -0.38 8.47
N THR A 140 -9.91 -0.37 8.17
CA THR A 140 -9.33 0.53 7.18
C THR A 140 -9.35 -0.11 5.81
N ILE A 141 -9.83 0.63 4.79
CA ILE A 141 -9.77 0.25 3.38
C ILE A 141 -8.86 1.24 2.66
N HIS A 142 -7.70 0.76 2.22
CA HIS A 142 -6.70 1.58 1.52
C HIS A 142 -7.13 1.90 0.09
N HIS A 143 -7.67 0.91 -0.61
CA HIS A 143 -8.37 1.07 -1.89
C HIS A 143 -9.25 -0.15 -2.15
N PRO A 144 -10.34 -0.01 -2.89
CA PRO A 144 -11.20 -1.14 -3.21
C PRO A 144 -10.61 -1.99 -4.34
N LEU A 145 -10.35 -3.27 -4.08
CA LEU A 145 -9.77 -4.24 -5.01
C LEU A 145 -10.59 -4.51 -6.31
N PRO A 146 -11.89 -4.16 -6.44
CA PRO A 146 -12.56 -4.13 -7.74
C PRO A 146 -11.84 -3.32 -8.82
N ILE A 147 -11.13 -2.26 -8.45
CA ILE A 147 -10.33 -1.45 -9.38
C ILE A 147 -9.19 -2.30 -9.96
N ASP A 148 -8.49 -3.04 -9.10
CA ASP A 148 -7.41 -3.95 -9.52
C ASP A 148 -7.95 -5.05 -10.44
N ARG A 149 -9.10 -5.64 -10.05
CA ARG A 149 -9.76 -6.64 -10.89
C ARG A 149 -10.15 -6.09 -12.26
N GLN A 150 -10.63 -4.86 -12.34
CA GLN A 150 -11.00 -4.24 -13.60
C GLN A 150 -9.77 -4.03 -14.49
N ALA A 151 -8.69 -3.47 -13.94
CA ALA A 151 -7.43 -3.28 -14.65
C ALA A 151 -6.84 -4.61 -15.19
N ASP A 152 -6.89 -5.68 -14.37
CA ASP A 152 -6.44 -7.01 -14.80
C ASP A 152 -7.35 -7.60 -15.90
N LEU A 153 -8.67 -7.38 -15.83
CA LEU A 153 -9.62 -7.86 -16.84
C LEU A 153 -9.44 -7.15 -18.18
N GLU A 154 -9.12 -5.87 -18.20
CA GLU A 154 -8.84 -5.09 -19.42
C GLU A 154 -7.60 -5.61 -20.16
N GLN A 155 -6.68 -6.26 -19.42
CA GLN A 155 -5.44 -6.82 -19.96
C GLN A 155 -5.53 -8.32 -20.25
N ALA A 156 -6.67 -8.96 -19.97
CA ALA A 156 -6.85 -10.40 -20.12
C ALA A 156 -6.74 -10.84 -21.57
N LYS A 157 -5.93 -11.88 -21.81
CA LYS A 157 -5.75 -12.49 -23.13
C LYS A 157 -6.72 -13.68 -23.31
N GLY A 158 -7.99 -13.36 -23.57
CA GLY A 158 -9.01 -14.35 -23.86
C GLY A 158 -9.78 -14.90 -22.64
N LEU A 159 -10.69 -15.84 -22.89
CA LEU A 159 -11.66 -16.34 -21.91
C LEU A 159 -11.01 -17.05 -20.71
N LYS A 160 -9.90 -17.75 -20.92
CA LYS A 160 -9.18 -18.50 -19.89
C LYS A 160 -8.56 -17.58 -18.83
N ASP A 161 -7.94 -16.49 -19.29
CA ASP A 161 -7.39 -15.47 -18.40
C ASP A 161 -8.49 -14.72 -17.67
N THR A 162 -9.54 -14.33 -18.38
CA THR A 162 -10.72 -13.68 -17.80
C THR A 162 -11.32 -14.52 -16.66
N TRP A 163 -11.47 -15.82 -16.88
CA TRP A 163 -12.01 -16.72 -15.86
C TRP A 163 -11.07 -16.88 -14.66
N ARG A 164 -9.75 -16.98 -14.90
CA ARG A 164 -8.73 -17.03 -13.85
C ARG A 164 -8.77 -15.78 -12.97
N ILE A 165 -8.82 -14.59 -13.57
CA ILE A 165 -8.89 -13.31 -12.87
C ILE A 165 -10.18 -13.23 -12.05
N ARG A 166 -11.33 -13.51 -12.62
CA ARG A 166 -12.63 -13.50 -11.92
C ARG A 166 -12.66 -14.45 -10.72
N ARG A 167 -12.04 -15.61 -10.86
CA ARG A 167 -11.92 -16.59 -9.79
C ARG A 167 -10.99 -16.10 -8.68
N PHE A 168 -9.83 -15.59 -9.04
CA PHE A 168 -8.89 -15.01 -8.08
C PHE A 168 -9.56 -13.91 -7.23
N TYR A 169 -10.24 -12.96 -7.85
CA TYR A 169 -10.92 -11.86 -7.18
C TYR A 169 -12.32 -12.20 -6.63
N SER A 170 -12.70 -13.47 -6.54
CA SER A 170 -14.03 -13.86 -6.01
C SER A 170 -14.26 -13.41 -4.56
N PHE A 171 -13.19 -13.30 -3.77
CA PHE A 171 -13.23 -12.85 -2.37
C PHE A 171 -13.69 -11.39 -2.21
N VAL A 172 -13.63 -10.57 -3.25
CA VAL A 172 -14.10 -9.16 -3.22
C VAL A 172 -15.58 -9.06 -2.85
N ARG A 173 -16.39 -10.06 -3.23
CA ARG A 173 -17.82 -10.13 -2.83
C ARG A 173 -17.96 -10.28 -1.31
N MET A 174 -17.10 -11.09 -0.68
CA MET A 174 -17.02 -11.24 0.77
C MET A 174 -16.64 -9.92 1.42
N GLN A 175 -15.60 -9.25 0.92
CA GLN A 175 -15.16 -7.96 1.46
C GLN A 175 -16.29 -6.92 1.43
N ALA A 176 -17.01 -6.81 0.30
CA ALA A 176 -18.15 -5.91 0.17
C ALA A 176 -19.31 -6.28 1.14
N PHE A 177 -19.56 -7.56 1.34
CA PHE A 177 -20.59 -8.04 2.27
C PHE A 177 -20.24 -7.71 3.72
N VAL A 178 -19.00 -7.93 4.12
CA VAL A 178 -18.50 -7.66 5.48
C VAL A 178 -18.43 -6.16 5.75
N ALA A 179 -17.81 -5.38 4.85
CA ALA A 179 -17.65 -3.94 5.01
C ALA A 179 -18.97 -3.22 5.32
N ARG A 180 -20.07 -3.59 4.66
CA ARG A 180 -21.40 -3.02 4.92
C ARG A 180 -21.92 -3.26 6.35
N ARG A 181 -21.38 -4.28 7.05
CA ARG A 181 -21.85 -4.72 8.38
C ARG A 181 -20.94 -4.32 9.52
N LEU A 182 -19.76 -3.76 9.23
CA LEU A 182 -18.87 -3.22 10.25
C LEU A 182 -19.43 -1.93 10.86
N ASP A 183 -18.92 -1.56 12.01
CA ASP A 183 -19.40 -0.40 12.76
C ASP A 183 -18.98 0.90 12.09
N ARG A 184 -17.72 0.99 11.64
CA ARG A 184 -17.19 2.11 10.79
C ARG A 184 -16.18 1.58 9.80
N ILE A 185 -15.97 2.36 8.75
CA ILE A 185 -14.92 2.16 7.74
C ILE A 185 -14.05 3.41 7.69
N ILE A 186 -12.78 3.24 7.96
CA ILE A 186 -11.77 4.26 7.69
C ILE A 186 -11.30 4.09 6.25
N THR A 187 -11.14 5.20 5.54
CA THR A 187 -10.48 5.24 4.23
C THR A 187 -9.37 6.27 4.24
N VAL A 188 -8.30 5.97 3.51
CA VAL A 188 -7.06 6.76 3.52
C VAL A 188 -7.11 7.98 2.59
N SER A 189 -8.23 8.18 1.90
CA SER A 189 -8.48 9.32 1.02
C SER A 189 -9.97 9.46 0.70
N GLN A 190 -10.40 10.62 0.22
CA GLN A 190 -11.75 10.84 -0.30
C GLN A 190 -12.01 10.00 -1.55
N SER A 191 -10.99 9.84 -2.42
CA SER A 191 -11.06 8.99 -3.59
C SER A 191 -11.36 7.54 -3.20
N SER A 192 -10.59 6.97 -2.25
CA SER A 192 -10.86 5.62 -1.73
C SER A 192 -12.24 5.49 -1.09
N ALA A 193 -12.75 6.55 -0.44
CA ALA A 193 -14.11 6.55 0.10
C ALA A 193 -15.18 6.50 -0.99
N ARG A 194 -15.04 7.35 -2.04
CA ARG A 194 -15.96 7.36 -3.20
C ARG A 194 -16.00 5.99 -3.89
N ASP A 195 -14.82 5.42 -4.16
CA ASP A 195 -14.70 4.15 -4.86
C ASP A 195 -15.21 2.98 -4.00
N THR A 196 -14.90 2.98 -2.69
CA THR A 196 -15.44 1.97 -1.76
C THR A 196 -16.97 2.07 -1.66
N LYS A 197 -17.53 3.27 -1.61
CA LYS A 197 -18.98 3.48 -1.65
C LYS A 197 -19.59 2.92 -2.94
N LEU A 198 -18.96 3.19 -4.07
CA LEU A 198 -19.43 2.72 -5.39
C LEU A 198 -19.41 1.20 -5.49
N PHE A 199 -18.26 0.58 -5.20
CA PHE A 199 -18.04 -0.84 -5.44
C PHE A 199 -18.60 -1.73 -4.33
N PHE A 200 -18.50 -1.32 -3.07
CA PHE A 200 -18.92 -2.13 -1.92
C PHE A 200 -20.32 -1.76 -1.42
N LYS A 201 -20.88 -0.64 -1.89
CA LYS A 201 -22.21 -0.14 -1.49
C LYS A 201 -22.32 0.03 0.03
N VAL A 202 -21.24 0.50 0.67
CA VAL A 202 -21.23 0.86 2.09
C VAL A 202 -22.00 2.17 2.28
N PRO A 203 -22.89 2.29 3.28
CA PRO A 203 -23.58 3.54 3.61
C PRO A 203 -22.62 4.70 3.89
N ALA A 204 -22.94 5.90 3.43
CA ALA A 204 -22.05 7.06 3.49
C ALA A 204 -21.71 7.50 4.93
N ASP A 205 -22.64 7.34 5.87
CA ASP A 205 -22.48 7.68 7.29
C ASP A 205 -21.43 6.83 8.01
N LYS A 206 -21.11 5.65 7.45
CA LYS A 206 -20.10 4.74 8.02
C LYS A 206 -18.68 5.16 7.73
N PHE A 207 -18.44 6.00 6.74
CA PHE A 207 -17.09 6.41 6.37
C PHE A 207 -16.51 7.46 7.30
N ARG A 208 -15.22 7.28 7.62
CA ARG A 208 -14.35 8.30 8.18
C ARG A 208 -13.08 8.34 7.33
N ILE A 209 -12.67 9.54 6.96
CA ILE A 209 -11.45 9.72 6.16
C ILE A 209 -10.34 10.07 7.13
N VAL A 210 -9.33 9.21 7.16
CA VAL A 210 -8.09 9.42 7.93
C VAL A 210 -6.93 9.21 6.98
N TYR A 211 -6.28 10.29 6.60
CA TYR A 211 -5.13 10.22 5.69
C TYR A 211 -3.96 9.46 6.32
N ASN A 212 -3.20 8.75 5.50
CA ASN A 212 -1.96 8.12 5.97
C ASN A 212 -0.95 9.18 6.42
N GLY A 213 -0.15 8.82 7.39
CA GLY A 213 1.01 9.62 7.79
C GLY A 213 2.25 9.29 6.98
N ILE A 214 3.20 10.21 6.99
CA ILE A 214 4.59 10.04 6.56
C ILE A 214 5.49 10.22 7.77
N ASP A 215 6.53 9.42 7.86
CA ASP A 215 7.50 9.54 8.96
C ASP A 215 8.44 10.73 8.70
N THR A 216 8.07 11.87 9.27
CA THR A 216 8.86 13.09 9.12
C THR A 216 10.19 13.07 9.91
N GLU A 217 10.39 12.10 10.81
CA GLU A 217 11.68 11.87 11.46
C GLU A 217 12.70 11.26 10.49
N ILE A 218 12.24 10.54 9.48
CA ILE A 218 13.09 9.96 8.42
C ILE A 218 13.09 10.87 7.19
N TYR A 219 11.91 11.13 6.60
CA TYR A 219 11.79 11.85 5.33
C TYR A 219 11.81 13.38 5.47
N GLY A 220 11.55 13.91 6.68
CA GLY A 220 11.53 15.36 6.94
C GLY A 220 12.85 15.92 7.46
N LYS A 221 13.86 15.08 7.74
CA LYS A 221 15.17 15.55 8.23
C LYS A 221 15.86 16.41 7.19
N ASN A 222 15.92 17.69 7.45
CA ASN A 222 16.59 18.66 6.61
C ASN A 222 18.12 18.48 6.71
N LYS A 223 18.66 17.42 6.17
CA LYS A 223 20.07 17.35 5.78
C LYS A 223 20.18 17.96 4.38
N ALA A 224 19.68 19.18 4.24
CA ALA A 224 20.05 20.03 3.11
C ALA A 224 21.54 20.34 3.25
N SER A 225 22.37 19.36 2.88
CA SER A 225 23.64 19.71 2.29
C SER A 225 23.29 20.47 1.01
N GLU A 226 24.10 21.48 0.68
CA GLU A 226 24.11 22.19 -0.62
C GLU A 226 24.43 21.22 -1.79
N GLN A 227 24.05 19.95 -1.66
CA GLN A 227 24.27 18.92 -2.66
C GLN A 227 23.37 19.23 -3.86
N GLU A 228 23.98 19.46 -5.00
CA GLU A 228 23.25 19.56 -6.26
C GLU A 228 22.37 18.34 -6.47
N ARG A 229 21.09 18.59 -6.72
CA ARG A 229 20.12 17.55 -7.04
C ARG A 229 20.25 17.19 -8.51
N HIS A 230 20.16 15.90 -8.81
CA HIS A 230 20.35 15.40 -10.17
C HIS A 230 19.24 14.42 -10.58
N GLY A 231 18.72 14.62 -11.77
CA GLY A 231 17.86 13.68 -12.46
C GLY A 231 16.51 13.41 -11.76
N LEU A 232 15.89 12.34 -12.19
CA LEU A 232 14.55 11.94 -11.77
C LEU A 232 14.62 10.72 -10.86
N ILE A 233 13.63 10.60 -9.97
CA ILE A 233 13.41 9.38 -9.17
C ILE A 233 11.98 8.87 -9.32
N MET A 234 11.82 7.55 -9.46
CA MET A 234 10.56 6.82 -9.35
C MET A 234 10.70 5.72 -8.32
N VAL A 235 9.74 5.61 -7.40
CA VAL A 235 9.69 4.55 -6.38
C VAL A 235 8.43 3.73 -6.59
N ALA A 236 8.58 2.51 -7.08
CA ALA A 236 7.43 1.64 -7.34
C ALA A 236 7.85 0.20 -7.63
N ASN A 237 6.98 -0.75 -7.33
CA ASN A 237 7.06 -2.08 -7.92
C ASN A 237 6.72 -1.99 -9.42
N THR A 238 7.72 -2.13 -10.30
CA THR A 238 7.56 -1.95 -11.74
C THR A 238 6.78 -3.07 -12.42
N ASP A 239 6.54 -4.21 -11.75
CA ASP A 239 5.64 -5.26 -12.24
C ASP A 239 4.15 -4.90 -12.05
N ASP A 240 3.84 -3.99 -11.13
CA ASP A 240 2.50 -3.43 -11.00
C ASP A 240 2.28 -2.35 -12.07
N ARG A 241 1.59 -2.73 -13.14
CA ARG A 241 1.32 -1.85 -14.27
C ARG A 241 0.55 -0.59 -13.91
N LYS A 242 -0.21 -0.60 -12.81
CA LYS A 242 -0.91 0.59 -12.30
C LYS A 242 0.06 1.69 -11.87
N LYS A 243 1.32 1.34 -11.59
CA LYS A 243 2.37 2.31 -11.25
C LYS A 243 2.87 3.13 -12.46
N GLY A 244 2.40 2.81 -13.66
CA GLY A 244 2.59 3.64 -14.85
C GLY A 244 4.02 3.71 -15.38
N VAL A 245 4.89 2.75 -15.02
CA VAL A 245 6.30 2.72 -15.46
C VAL A 245 6.43 2.79 -16.98
N LEU A 246 5.51 2.18 -17.73
CA LEU A 246 5.50 2.24 -19.19
C LEU A 246 5.49 3.69 -19.71
N TYR A 247 4.60 4.51 -19.18
CA TYR A 247 4.41 5.90 -19.63
C TYR A 247 5.59 6.80 -19.25
N LEU A 248 6.19 6.57 -18.07
CA LEU A 248 7.42 7.27 -17.70
C LEU A 248 8.59 6.90 -18.62
N LEU A 249 8.76 5.60 -18.92
CA LEU A 249 9.84 5.19 -19.83
C LEU A 249 9.61 5.66 -21.27
N GLN A 250 8.36 5.77 -21.73
CA GLN A 250 8.05 6.43 -22.99
C GLN A 250 8.39 7.95 -22.95
N ALA A 251 8.08 8.63 -21.85
CA ALA A 251 8.50 10.02 -21.65
C ALA A 251 10.03 10.15 -21.64
N MET A 252 10.76 9.22 -21.02
CA MET A 252 12.24 9.19 -21.03
C MET A 252 12.80 9.04 -22.45
N GLN A 253 12.14 8.30 -23.36
CA GLN A 253 12.54 8.28 -24.77
C GLN A 253 12.50 9.65 -25.43
N MET A 254 11.46 10.45 -25.13
CA MET A 254 11.29 11.80 -25.65
C MET A 254 12.29 12.80 -25.05
N LEU A 255 12.83 12.48 -23.85
CA LEU A 255 13.81 13.28 -23.13
C LEU A 255 15.26 12.83 -23.38
N ARG A 256 15.50 11.98 -24.38
CA ARG A 256 16.83 11.41 -24.63
C ARG A 256 17.90 12.49 -24.91
N GLU A 257 17.57 13.47 -25.71
CA GLU A 257 18.48 14.56 -26.07
C GLU A 257 18.67 15.58 -24.94
N ASP A 258 17.75 15.61 -23.98
CA ASP A 258 17.85 16.48 -22.80
C ASP A 258 18.86 15.95 -21.75
N GLY A 259 19.43 14.77 -21.95
CA GLY A 259 20.44 14.16 -21.06
C GLY A 259 19.94 13.75 -19.68
N VAL A 260 18.62 13.68 -19.50
CA VAL A 260 17.97 13.39 -18.21
C VAL A 260 18.22 11.94 -17.80
N LYS A 261 18.59 11.72 -16.52
CA LYS A 261 18.74 10.39 -15.93
C LYS A 261 17.56 10.07 -15.02
N LEU A 262 17.19 8.79 -14.95
CA LEU A 262 16.12 8.29 -14.09
C LEU A 262 16.65 7.21 -13.16
N THR A 263 16.45 7.37 -11.88
CA THR A 263 16.64 6.33 -10.87
C THR A 263 15.30 5.68 -10.56
N ILE A 264 15.22 4.35 -10.71
CA ILE A 264 14.05 3.54 -10.30
C ILE A 264 14.43 2.75 -9.06
N VAL A 265 13.72 3.01 -7.95
CA VAL A 265 13.87 2.24 -6.73
C VAL A 265 12.96 1.01 -6.81
N ASP A 266 13.52 -0.06 -7.33
CA ASP A 266 12.91 -1.39 -7.50
C ASP A 266 14.00 -2.41 -7.86
N ASP A 267 13.68 -3.69 -7.71
CA ASP A 267 14.56 -4.77 -8.16
C ASP A 267 14.53 -4.88 -9.71
N ALA A 268 15.70 -4.79 -10.36
CA ALA A 268 15.80 -5.03 -11.80
C ALA A 268 15.47 -6.49 -12.15
N GLU A 269 15.87 -7.40 -11.28
CA GLU A 269 15.62 -8.83 -11.39
C GLU A 269 14.94 -9.35 -10.12
N ARG A 270 14.03 -10.31 -10.28
CA ARG A 270 13.29 -10.90 -9.17
C ARG A 270 13.56 -12.39 -9.08
N HIS A 271 13.88 -12.84 -7.89
CA HIS A 271 13.86 -14.27 -7.60
C HIS A 271 12.42 -14.77 -7.53
N SER A 272 12.13 -15.85 -8.26
CA SER A 272 10.83 -16.50 -8.16
C SER A 272 10.69 -17.11 -6.77
N SER A 273 9.69 -16.64 -6.00
CA SER A 273 9.34 -17.28 -4.73
C SER A 273 8.66 -18.65 -4.92
N TYR A 274 8.40 -19.06 -6.16
CA TYR A 274 7.65 -20.26 -6.52
C TYR A 274 8.48 -21.33 -7.25
N ALA A 275 9.74 -21.03 -7.63
CA ALA A 275 10.61 -21.95 -8.31
C ALA A 275 12.07 -21.65 -7.92
N GLU A 276 12.60 -22.43 -6.99
CA GLU A 276 13.99 -22.32 -6.53
C GLU A 276 14.99 -22.66 -7.64
N ASP A 277 14.58 -23.44 -8.65
CA ASP A 277 15.40 -23.87 -9.78
C ASP A 277 15.44 -22.87 -10.96
N VAL A 278 14.65 -21.80 -10.90
CA VAL A 278 14.61 -20.76 -11.93
C VAL A 278 15.44 -19.57 -11.44
N GLY A 279 16.52 -19.26 -12.13
CA GLY A 279 17.32 -18.08 -11.86
C GLY A 279 16.50 -16.77 -11.85
N PRO A 280 17.10 -15.65 -11.45
CA PRO A 280 16.39 -14.37 -11.35
C PRO A 280 15.79 -13.98 -12.71
N LEU A 281 14.51 -13.58 -12.69
CA LEU A 281 13.78 -13.15 -13.88
C LEU A 281 13.75 -11.61 -13.92
N PRO A 282 14.04 -11.01 -15.10
CA PRO A 282 13.99 -9.57 -15.23
C PRO A 282 12.57 -9.03 -14.96
N SER A 283 12.47 -7.94 -14.17
CA SER A 283 11.22 -7.24 -13.90
C SER A 283 10.61 -6.67 -15.18
N TYR A 284 9.31 -6.33 -15.13
CA TYR A 284 8.65 -5.70 -16.28
C TYR A 284 9.29 -4.36 -16.63
N GLY A 285 9.65 -3.55 -15.62
CA GLY A 285 10.35 -2.27 -15.84
C GLY A 285 11.69 -2.47 -16.53
N TYR A 286 12.49 -3.42 -16.09
CA TYR A 286 13.78 -3.73 -16.71
C TYR A 286 13.64 -4.19 -18.18
N LYS A 287 12.65 -5.07 -18.46
CA LYS A 287 12.33 -5.48 -19.84
C LYS A 287 11.97 -4.29 -20.74
N LEU A 288 11.21 -3.33 -20.20
CA LEU A 288 10.86 -2.12 -20.93
C LEU A 288 12.07 -1.23 -21.21
N VAL A 289 12.97 -1.04 -20.24
CA VAL A 289 14.22 -0.26 -20.41
C VAL A 289 15.01 -0.80 -21.58
N ARG A 290 15.23 -2.14 -21.62
CA ARG A 290 15.92 -2.81 -22.73
C ARG A 290 15.18 -2.63 -24.06
N LYS A 291 13.85 -2.86 -24.06
CA LYS A 291 13.02 -2.73 -25.27
C LYS A 291 13.04 -1.32 -25.87
N LEU A 292 13.12 -0.31 -25.00
CA LEU A 292 13.10 1.12 -25.40
C LEU A 292 14.51 1.70 -25.57
N ASN A 293 15.57 0.88 -25.45
CA ASN A 293 16.98 1.26 -25.55
C ASN A 293 17.34 2.42 -24.60
N LEU A 294 16.97 2.30 -23.31
CA LEU A 294 17.19 3.32 -22.27
C LEU A 294 18.28 2.93 -21.27
N ASP A 295 19.07 1.88 -21.55
CA ASP A 295 20.05 1.30 -20.61
C ASP A 295 21.03 2.32 -20.01
N GLY A 296 21.45 3.31 -20.79
CA GLY A 296 22.35 4.38 -20.32
C GLY A 296 21.66 5.53 -19.58
N MET A 297 20.34 5.56 -19.53
CA MET A 297 19.53 6.65 -18.93
C MET A 297 18.83 6.22 -17.65
N VAL A 298 18.54 4.93 -17.46
CA VAL A 298 17.75 4.41 -16.37
C VAL A 298 18.62 3.49 -15.51
N HIS A 299 18.62 3.77 -14.21
CA HIS A 299 19.33 3.00 -13.20
C HIS A 299 18.34 2.39 -12.19
N PHE A 300 18.50 1.10 -11.85
CA PHE A 300 17.75 0.43 -10.80
C PHE A 300 18.63 0.30 -9.55
N THR A 301 18.12 0.69 -8.40
CA THR A 301 18.88 0.64 -7.14
C THR A 301 18.75 -0.69 -6.42
N GLY A 302 17.72 -1.49 -6.73
CA GLY A 302 17.28 -2.55 -5.85
C GLY A 302 16.46 -1.99 -4.67
N ARG A 303 16.31 -2.82 -3.63
CA ARG A 303 15.63 -2.42 -2.41
C ARG A 303 16.53 -1.55 -1.54
N LEU A 304 15.93 -0.51 -0.99
CA LEU A 304 16.59 0.44 -0.10
C LEU A 304 15.94 0.40 1.29
N THR A 305 16.72 0.72 2.31
CA THR A 305 16.19 1.09 3.63
C THR A 305 15.43 2.40 3.54
N ARG A 306 14.64 2.74 4.57
CA ARG A 306 13.87 4.01 4.59
C ARG A 306 14.79 5.22 4.58
N GLU A 307 15.91 5.14 5.28
CA GLU A 307 16.94 6.17 5.36
C GLU A 307 17.65 6.38 4.01
N GLU A 308 18.03 5.29 3.33
CA GLU A 308 18.61 5.36 1.99
C GLU A 308 17.62 5.93 0.98
N LEU A 309 16.34 5.49 1.05
CA LEU A 309 15.28 6.01 0.20
C LEU A 309 15.09 7.52 0.38
N ALA A 310 15.10 8.00 1.63
CA ALA A 310 15.03 9.43 1.92
C ALA A 310 16.22 10.20 1.30
N GLN A 311 17.42 9.64 1.34
CA GLN A 311 18.60 10.23 0.69
C GLN A 311 18.44 10.29 -0.83
N HIS A 312 17.94 9.22 -1.45
CA HIS A 312 17.66 9.21 -2.89
C HIS A 312 16.61 10.25 -3.29
N TYR A 313 15.54 10.41 -2.50
CA TYR A 313 14.58 11.50 -2.74
C TYR A 313 15.25 12.87 -2.64
N MET A 314 16.01 13.12 -1.57
CA MET A 314 16.70 14.41 -1.37
C MET A 314 17.71 14.73 -2.47
N GLY A 315 18.36 13.72 -3.05
CA GLY A 315 19.34 13.88 -4.14
C GLY A 315 18.70 14.03 -5.53
N ALA A 316 17.43 13.76 -5.69
CA ALA A 316 16.74 13.89 -6.98
C ALA A 316 16.20 15.32 -7.20
N GLU A 317 16.27 15.81 -8.45
CA GLU A 317 15.64 17.08 -8.84
C GLU A 317 14.12 17.00 -8.82
N ILE A 318 13.58 15.89 -9.33
CA ILE A 318 12.14 15.67 -9.46
C ILE A 318 11.81 14.22 -9.13
N ALA A 319 10.79 14.01 -8.31
CA ALA A 319 10.17 12.72 -8.12
C ALA A 319 8.97 12.58 -9.08
N VAL A 320 8.93 11.47 -9.82
CA VAL A 320 7.85 11.20 -10.77
C VAL A 320 7.01 10.02 -10.28
N VAL A 321 5.70 10.26 -10.09
CA VAL A 321 4.73 9.24 -9.66
C VAL A 321 3.68 9.09 -10.76
N PRO A 322 3.97 8.30 -11.82
CA PRO A 322 3.16 8.23 -13.04
C PRO A 322 1.97 7.27 -12.93
N SER A 323 1.54 6.96 -11.70
CA SER A 323 0.54 5.94 -11.41
C SER A 323 -0.80 6.22 -12.08
N LEU A 324 -1.42 5.17 -12.63
CA LEU A 324 -2.77 5.24 -13.21
C LEU A 324 -3.84 5.36 -12.12
N TYR A 325 -3.54 4.82 -10.94
CA TYR A 325 -4.41 4.90 -9.76
C TYR A 325 -3.59 4.70 -8.48
N GLU A 326 -3.86 5.53 -7.46
CA GLU A 326 -3.37 5.36 -6.10
C GLU A 326 -4.50 5.50 -5.09
N GLY A 327 -4.50 4.64 -4.06
CA GLY A 327 -5.42 4.79 -2.93
C GLY A 327 -5.05 5.96 -2.01
N PHE A 328 -3.75 6.27 -1.93
CA PHE A 328 -3.21 7.46 -1.25
C PHE A 328 -2.06 8.07 -2.06
N GLY A 329 -0.98 7.34 -2.32
CA GLY A 329 0.21 7.85 -3.01
C GLY A 329 1.35 8.12 -2.04
N ILE A 330 1.70 7.12 -1.22
CA ILE A 330 2.81 7.22 -0.26
C ILE A 330 4.09 7.76 -0.91
N PRO A 331 4.54 7.27 -2.10
CA PRO A 331 5.77 7.77 -2.72
C PRO A 331 5.73 9.27 -3.03
N ALA A 332 4.58 9.82 -3.42
CA ALA A 332 4.44 11.25 -3.65
C ALA A 332 4.59 12.04 -2.33
N ALA A 333 3.94 11.59 -1.27
CA ALA A 333 4.01 12.23 0.02
C ALA A 333 5.41 12.13 0.68
N GLU A 334 6.12 11.00 0.50
CA GLU A 334 7.52 10.81 0.94
C GLU A 334 8.47 11.79 0.22
N ALA A 335 8.36 11.89 -1.11
CA ALA A 335 9.13 12.86 -1.90
C ALA A 335 8.86 14.31 -1.44
N MET A 336 7.59 14.66 -1.22
CA MET A 336 7.20 15.98 -0.71
C MET A 336 7.78 16.24 0.69
N ALA A 337 7.80 15.24 1.58
CA ALA A 337 8.41 15.35 2.90
C ALA A 337 9.92 15.64 2.81
N CYS A 338 10.63 14.99 1.88
CA CYS A 338 12.02 15.24 1.55
C CYS A 338 12.24 16.61 0.89
N GLY A 339 11.17 17.29 0.47
CA GLY A 339 11.21 18.53 -0.29
C GLY A 339 11.66 18.32 -1.73
N THR A 340 11.43 17.14 -2.28
CA THR A 340 11.66 16.86 -3.70
C THR A 340 10.41 17.27 -4.47
N PRO A 341 10.53 18.14 -5.50
CA PRO A 341 9.42 18.51 -6.37
C PRO A 341 8.77 17.28 -7.00
N VAL A 342 7.44 17.23 -7.04
CA VAL A 342 6.68 16.07 -7.51
C VAL A 342 5.94 16.36 -8.80
N ILE A 343 6.16 15.52 -9.81
CA ILE A 343 5.26 15.39 -10.96
C ILE A 343 4.48 14.09 -10.79
N SER A 344 3.16 14.17 -10.84
CA SER A 344 2.29 13.02 -10.64
C SER A 344 1.13 13.04 -11.64
N THR A 345 0.27 12.04 -11.56
CA THR A 345 -0.96 12.01 -12.36
C THR A 345 -2.17 12.43 -11.56
N SER A 346 -3.30 12.65 -12.24
CA SER A 346 -4.60 12.84 -11.58
C SER A 346 -5.30 11.52 -11.19
N GLY A 347 -4.57 10.39 -11.10
CA GLY A 347 -5.10 9.06 -10.82
C GLY A 347 -5.42 8.83 -9.34
N GLY A 348 -6.66 8.49 -9.02
CA GLY A 348 -7.09 8.15 -7.66
C GLY A 348 -6.96 9.31 -6.68
N ALA A 349 -6.21 9.11 -5.58
CA ALA A 349 -6.02 10.10 -4.52
C ALA A 349 -4.86 11.08 -4.76
N LEU A 350 -4.10 10.94 -5.84
CA LEU A 350 -2.94 11.80 -6.10
C LEU A 350 -3.26 13.30 -6.12
N PRO A 351 -4.42 13.75 -6.67
CA PRO A 351 -4.82 15.16 -6.57
C PRO A 351 -5.04 15.65 -5.13
N GLU A 352 -5.47 14.79 -4.23
CA GLU A 352 -5.67 15.14 -2.81
C GLU A 352 -4.35 15.27 -2.06
N VAL A 353 -3.37 14.40 -2.42
CA VAL A 353 -2.08 14.31 -1.75
C VAL A 353 -1.10 15.35 -2.30
N VAL A 354 -1.03 15.50 -3.62
CA VAL A 354 -0.09 16.43 -4.25
C VAL A 354 -0.62 17.87 -4.21
N GLY A 355 -1.93 18.05 -4.44
CA GLY A 355 -2.57 19.37 -4.40
C GLY A 355 -1.85 20.40 -5.26
N ASN A 356 -1.57 21.56 -4.67
CA ASN A 356 -0.84 22.67 -5.29
C ASN A 356 0.69 22.61 -5.06
N ALA A 357 1.17 21.55 -4.41
CA ALA A 357 2.59 21.36 -4.12
C ALA A 357 3.32 20.55 -5.20
N GLY A 358 2.65 20.21 -6.32
CA GLY A 358 3.23 19.49 -7.43
C GLY A 358 2.52 19.74 -8.74
N ILE A 359 2.98 19.09 -9.82
CA ILE A 359 2.36 19.13 -11.14
C ILE A 359 1.56 17.85 -11.34
N LEU A 360 0.32 18.00 -11.80
CA LEU A 360 -0.56 16.89 -12.13
C LEU A 360 -0.77 16.80 -13.64
N VAL A 361 -0.55 15.62 -14.21
CA VAL A 361 -0.82 15.31 -15.61
C VAL A 361 -1.90 14.23 -15.75
N PRO A 362 -2.54 14.08 -16.92
CA PRO A 362 -3.48 12.97 -17.13
C PRO A 362 -2.79 11.60 -16.98
N PRO A 363 -3.43 10.61 -16.33
CA PRO A 363 -2.89 9.26 -16.26
C PRO A 363 -2.71 8.64 -17.65
N GLY A 364 -1.63 7.88 -17.84
CA GLY A 364 -1.37 7.19 -19.10
C GLY A 364 -0.89 8.08 -20.25
N ASN A 365 -0.48 9.33 -19.98
CA ASN A 365 -0.06 10.29 -21.00
C ASN A 365 1.45 10.57 -20.89
N ALA A 366 2.25 9.90 -21.75
CA ALA A 366 3.70 10.04 -21.77
C ALA A 366 4.15 11.43 -22.30
N ASP A 367 3.42 12.01 -23.25
CA ASP A 367 3.73 13.35 -23.79
C ASP A 367 3.57 14.42 -22.72
N ALA A 368 2.49 14.37 -21.95
CA ALA A 368 2.25 15.30 -20.86
C ALA A 368 3.31 15.14 -19.73
N LEU A 369 3.75 13.91 -19.44
CA LEU A 369 4.85 13.66 -18.51
C LEU A 369 6.16 14.28 -19.02
N ALA A 370 6.54 14.03 -20.28
CA ALA A 370 7.76 14.56 -20.86
C ALA A 370 7.75 16.10 -20.87
N ALA A 371 6.63 16.71 -21.24
CA ALA A 371 6.47 18.17 -21.25
C ALA A 371 6.60 18.77 -19.84
N ALA A 372 5.94 18.17 -18.84
CA ALA A 372 6.00 18.63 -17.45
C ALA A 372 7.40 18.48 -16.88
N ILE A 373 8.11 17.38 -17.17
CA ILE A 373 9.50 17.14 -16.72
C ILE A 373 10.41 18.22 -17.33
N ARG A 374 10.36 18.41 -18.65
CA ARG A 374 11.21 19.40 -19.34
C ARG A 374 10.98 20.82 -18.82
N GLN A 375 9.72 21.21 -18.63
CA GLN A 375 9.35 22.51 -18.09
C GLN A 375 9.92 22.69 -16.67
N LEU A 376 9.74 21.69 -15.78
CA LEU A 376 10.13 21.83 -14.39
C LEU A 376 11.65 21.77 -14.18
N LEU A 377 12.39 21.03 -15.00
CA LEU A 377 13.86 21.00 -14.97
C LEU A 377 14.46 22.38 -15.26
N GLY A 378 13.83 23.16 -16.14
CA GLY A 378 14.25 24.52 -16.47
C GLY A 378 13.80 25.60 -15.48
N ASP A 379 12.96 25.27 -14.48
CA ASP A 379 12.35 26.27 -13.60
C ASP A 379 12.70 26.03 -12.13
N LYS A 380 13.88 26.48 -11.71
CA LYS A 380 14.38 26.35 -10.33
C LYS A 380 13.50 27.09 -9.30
N GLN A 381 12.87 28.18 -9.71
CA GLN A 381 11.97 28.93 -8.82
C GLN A 381 10.72 28.12 -8.50
N THR A 382 10.11 27.48 -9.50
CA THR A 382 8.97 26.59 -9.28
C THR A 382 9.37 25.36 -8.50
N GLN A 383 10.56 24.75 -8.75
CA GLN A 383 11.08 23.65 -7.93
C GLN A 383 11.17 24.03 -6.46
N GLN A 384 11.75 25.20 -6.13
CA GLN A 384 11.88 25.66 -4.75
C GLN A 384 10.51 25.88 -4.10
N ARG A 385 9.59 26.55 -4.78
CA ARG A 385 8.23 26.78 -4.28
C ARG A 385 7.49 25.46 -4.00
N MET A 386 7.61 24.46 -4.89
CA MET A 386 7.01 23.14 -4.72
C MET A 386 7.64 22.40 -3.54
N SER A 387 8.96 22.45 -3.39
CA SER A 387 9.68 21.87 -2.27
C SER A 387 9.15 22.37 -0.92
N GLU A 388 9.02 23.70 -0.77
CA GLU A 388 8.52 24.31 0.48
C GLU A 388 7.04 23.98 0.74
N ALA A 389 6.21 24.07 -0.31
CA ALA A 389 4.79 23.73 -0.21
C ALA A 389 4.56 22.26 0.14
N GLY A 390 5.35 21.34 -0.46
CA GLY A 390 5.27 19.91 -0.20
C GLY A 390 5.61 19.57 1.24
N ARG A 391 6.73 20.06 1.76
CA ARG A 391 7.12 19.86 3.16
C ARG A 391 6.07 20.38 4.15
N ARG A 392 5.54 21.57 3.90
CA ARG A 392 4.49 22.17 4.74
C ARG A 392 3.24 21.32 4.73
N MET A 393 2.78 20.88 3.55
CA MET A 393 1.57 20.06 3.40
C MET A 393 1.70 18.72 4.15
N VAL A 394 2.84 18.03 4.02
CA VAL A 394 3.07 16.76 4.74
C VAL A 394 3.08 17.00 6.24
N LYS A 395 3.82 17.99 6.72
CA LYS A 395 3.90 18.30 8.15
C LYS A 395 2.53 18.61 8.76
N GLU A 396 1.67 19.33 8.03
CA GLU A 396 0.37 19.77 8.52
C GLU A 396 -0.73 18.70 8.38
N LYS A 397 -0.70 17.93 7.30
CA LYS A 397 -1.84 17.04 6.94
C LYS A 397 -1.50 15.56 6.99
N PHE A 398 -0.27 15.17 6.66
CA PHE A 398 0.09 13.77 6.41
C PHE A 398 1.17 13.29 7.39
N ASN A 399 0.89 13.38 8.69
CA ASN A 399 1.77 12.84 9.73
C ASN A 399 1.04 11.75 10.55
N TRP A 400 1.81 10.81 11.08
CA TRP A 400 1.25 9.63 11.77
C TRP A 400 0.61 9.99 13.12
N GLU A 401 1.08 11.03 13.82
CA GLU A 401 0.47 11.48 15.05
C GLU A 401 -0.97 11.94 14.80
N ARG A 402 -1.19 12.75 13.76
CA ARG A 402 -2.53 13.16 13.33
C ARG A 402 -3.39 11.97 12.92
N ALA A 403 -2.85 11.05 12.09
CA ALA A 403 -3.57 9.85 11.65
C ALA A 403 -4.01 8.99 12.84
N ALA A 404 -3.15 8.82 13.85
CA ALA A 404 -3.48 8.08 15.05
C ALA A 404 -4.54 8.80 15.91
N ASN A 405 -4.42 10.13 16.10
CA ASN A 405 -5.43 10.91 16.81
C ASN A 405 -6.80 10.81 16.16
N GLU A 406 -6.90 11.04 14.84
CA GLU A 406 -8.15 10.92 14.08
C GLU A 406 -8.71 9.47 14.15
N THR A 407 -7.85 8.45 14.13
CA THR A 407 -8.25 7.04 14.31
C THR A 407 -8.82 6.79 15.71
N VAL A 408 -8.21 7.36 16.77
CA VAL A 408 -8.70 7.26 18.15
C VAL A 408 -10.07 7.92 18.30
N GLU A 409 -10.32 9.04 17.61
CA GLU A 409 -11.65 9.65 17.61
C GLU A 409 -12.70 8.71 17.01
N VAL A 410 -12.37 8.00 15.91
CA VAL A 410 -13.27 6.97 15.37
C VAL A 410 -13.50 5.83 16.37
N TYR A 411 -12.45 5.42 17.11
CA TYR A 411 -12.61 4.41 18.16
C TYR A 411 -13.54 4.87 19.28
N ARG A 412 -13.40 6.12 19.73
CA ARG A 412 -14.29 6.72 20.75
C ARG A 412 -15.74 6.81 20.26
N GLU A 413 -15.93 7.23 19.01
CA GLU A 413 -17.25 7.31 18.38
C GLU A 413 -17.98 5.95 18.40
N VAL A 414 -17.32 4.86 17.96
CA VAL A 414 -17.97 3.54 17.89
C VAL A 414 -18.19 2.92 19.26
N ARG A 415 -17.36 3.26 20.25
CA ARG A 415 -17.57 2.80 21.65
C ARG A 415 -18.74 3.54 22.31
N ALA A 416 -18.90 4.83 22.06
CA ALA A 416 -19.98 5.62 22.62
C ALA A 416 -21.35 5.27 22.01
N ALA A 417 -21.38 4.72 20.79
CA ALA A 417 -22.61 4.32 20.10
C ALA A 417 -23.16 2.95 20.55
N ARG A 418 -22.48 2.26 21.49
CA ARG A 418 -22.86 0.99 22.12
C ARG A 418 -23.19 1.17 23.59
#